data_aba6469257b399599cb504152b05829c
#
_entry.id   aba6469257b399599cb504152b05829c
#
_cell.length_a   1.000
_cell.length_b   1.000
_cell.length_c   1.000
_cell.angle_alpha   90.00
_cell.angle_beta   90.00
_cell.angle_gamma   90.00
#
_symmetry.space_group_name_H-M   'P 1'
#
loop_
_entity.id
_entity.type
_entity.pdbx_description
1 polymer ?
#
loop_
_entity_poly.entity_id
_entity_poly.type
_entity_poly.pdbx_seq_one_letter_code
_entity_poly.pdbx_strand_id
1 'polypeptide(L)'
;NYRSSSRIISYFNYFKTYNNTIEAVGKDKDYQSIIRYNNRVSINDLEDEIIRIIQFNIDECGISPNEICILAPWWIHLSGLTRNLMARLPQYSFDGPGMAPFARDIDNFWYKLSRIILTDATPSLYIRRLRWANEIKTDFSSIGIDRNLSAKKILCICNSILVNEQDGLEYLKKFFFLFLHELNIDIHQYNYLEMHYNAFFESSIKRIERLRKEGSEFISHIDTFRKVFRQKEGITISTNHGVKGAEFDTVIAFGLLEDYVPHFSDPNKVENAKRILYVIASRARKNLYLISEQDRGKIPTIILNNYKYKY
;
A
#
# COMPACT_ATOMS: atom_id res chain seq x y z
N ASN A 1 21.61 -13.40 -6.51
CA ASN A 1 20.48 -12.49 -6.83
C ASN A 1 20.52 -12.18 -8.33
N TYR A 2 19.41 -12.44 -9.03
CA TYR A 2 19.30 -12.25 -10.48
C TYR A 2 18.74 -10.89 -10.90
N ARG A 3 18.41 -10.00 -9.94
CA ARG A 3 17.63 -8.80 -10.21
C ARG A 3 18.34 -7.49 -9.85
N SER A 4 19.18 -7.51 -8.82
CA SER A 4 19.84 -6.31 -8.32
C SER A 4 21.25 -6.17 -8.84
N SER A 5 21.72 -4.93 -8.96
CA SER A 5 23.09 -4.62 -9.34
C SER A 5 24.09 -5.09 -8.26
N SER A 6 25.34 -5.30 -8.66
CA SER A 6 26.44 -5.67 -7.76
C SER A 6 26.63 -4.62 -6.65
N ARG A 7 26.45 -3.33 -6.97
CA ARG A 7 26.59 -2.24 -6.01
C ARG A 7 25.53 -2.26 -4.93
N ILE A 8 24.25 -2.47 -5.31
CA ILE A 8 23.13 -2.61 -4.35
C ILE A 8 23.35 -3.84 -3.46
N ILE A 9 23.74 -4.97 -4.05
CA ILE A 9 23.99 -6.20 -3.30
C ILE A 9 25.14 -6.03 -2.29
N SER A 10 26.24 -5.43 -2.70
CA SER A 10 27.37 -5.12 -1.79
C SER A 10 26.92 -4.22 -0.66
N TYR A 11 26.03 -3.26 -0.93
CA TYR A 11 25.52 -2.34 0.06
C TYR A 11 24.64 -3.03 1.09
N PHE A 12 23.62 -3.82 0.68
CA PHE A 12 22.77 -4.47 1.67
C PHE A 12 23.48 -5.64 2.41
N ASN A 13 24.45 -6.31 1.78
CA ASN A 13 25.26 -7.34 2.45
C ASN A 13 25.99 -6.78 3.68
N TYR A 14 26.28 -5.48 3.73
CA TYR A 14 26.84 -4.87 4.91
C TYR A 14 25.91 -4.92 6.13
N PHE A 15 24.61 -4.87 5.93
CA PHE A 15 23.61 -4.94 7.01
C PHE A 15 23.22 -6.37 7.37
N LYS A 16 23.77 -7.39 6.70
CA LYS A 16 23.41 -8.78 6.98
C LYS A 16 23.76 -9.18 8.43
N THR A 17 22.89 -9.97 9.01
CA THR A 17 23.05 -10.57 10.35
C THR A 17 23.29 -12.08 10.31
N TYR A 18 23.59 -12.64 9.13
CA TYR A 18 23.83 -14.06 8.85
C TYR A 18 25.09 -14.23 7.98
N ASN A 19 25.64 -15.44 7.94
CA ASN A 19 26.96 -15.68 7.32
C ASN A 19 26.94 -15.77 5.78
N ASN A 20 25.80 -16.09 5.17
CA ASN A 20 25.71 -16.23 3.72
C ASN A 20 25.79 -14.89 3.00
N THR A 21 26.65 -14.78 1.99
CA THR A 21 26.76 -13.61 1.12
C THR A 21 25.95 -13.84 -0.16
N ILE A 22 25.17 -12.86 -0.55
CA ILE A 22 24.44 -12.86 -1.80
C ILE A 22 25.30 -12.20 -2.86
N GLU A 23 25.37 -12.80 -4.06
CA GLU A 23 26.10 -12.28 -5.22
C GLU A 23 25.16 -11.92 -6.36
N ALA A 24 25.55 -10.94 -7.17
CA ALA A 24 24.83 -10.53 -8.36
C ALA A 24 25.16 -11.45 -9.53
N VAL A 25 24.14 -12.06 -10.13
CA VAL A 25 24.31 -12.95 -11.30
C VAL A 25 23.31 -12.65 -12.42
N GLY A 26 22.54 -11.56 -12.31
CA GLY A 26 21.49 -11.19 -13.26
C GLY A 26 21.95 -10.21 -14.34
N LYS A 27 21.01 -9.85 -15.22
CA LYS A 27 21.23 -8.90 -16.33
C LYS A 27 21.63 -7.49 -15.87
N ASP A 28 21.16 -7.07 -14.70
CA ASP A 28 21.41 -5.74 -14.16
C ASP A 28 22.64 -5.69 -13.22
N LYS A 29 23.47 -6.77 -13.17
CA LYS A 29 24.63 -6.85 -12.27
C LYS A 29 25.61 -5.68 -12.42
N ASP A 30 25.81 -5.21 -13.66
CA ASP A 30 26.76 -4.15 -14.00
C ASP A 30 26.11 -2.75 -14.09
N TYR A 31 24.82 -2.63 -13.72
CA TYR A 31 24.12 -1.34 -13.70
C TYR A 31 24.81 -0.38 -12.73
N GLN A 32 25.06 0.84 -13.18
CA GLN A 32 25.72 1.90 -12.41
C GLN A 32 24.76 2.52 -11.39
N SER A 33 24.52 1.79 -10.30
CA SER A 33 23.58 2.15 -9.28
C SER A 33 23.93 3.43 -8.54
N ILE A 34 22.91 4.22 -8.24
CA ILE A 34 22.99 5.37 -7.35
C ILE A 34 22.61 4.90 -5.94
N ILE A 35 23.53 5.08 -5.00
CA ILE A 35 23.25 4.89 -3.57
C ILE A 35 23.58 6.20 -2.89
N ARG A 36 22.57 6.85 -2.30
CA ARG A 36 22.73 8.14 -1.64
C ARG A 36 22.14 8.12 -0.23
N TYR A 37 22.85 8.73 0.70
CA TYR A 37 22.39 8.97 2.05
C TYR A 37 22.37 10.47 2.33
N ASN A 38 21.18 11.01 2.68
CA ASN A 38 20.98 12.41 3.01
C ASN A 38 20.54 12.57 4.47
N ASN A 39 21.34 13.25 5.28
CA ASN A 39 21.03 13.59 6.67
C ASN A 39 21.01 15.11 6.90
N ARG A 40 20.84 15.91 5.85
CA ARG A 40 20.86 17.38 5.89
C ARG A 40 19.52 18.01 5.53
N VAL A 41 18.60 17.26 4.93
CA VAL A 41 17.29 17.75 4.55
C VAL A 41 16.46 18.02 5.80
N SER A 42 15.82 19.19 5.89
CA SER A 42 14.86 19.49 6.96
C SER A 42 13.55 18.71 6.75
N ILE A 43 12.76 18.58 7.80
CA ILE A 43 11.41 17.98 7.66
C ILE A 43 10.53 18.78 6.70
N ASN A 44 10.70 20.10 6.63
CA ASN A 44 9.93 20.97 5.75
C ASN A 44 10.31 20.80 4.28
N ASP A 45 11.58 20.47 3.99
CA ASP A 45 12.09 20.28 2.63
C ASP A 45 12.05 18.80 2.18
N LEU A 46 11.63 17.89 3.07
CA LEU A 46 11.62 16.45 2.80
C LEU A 46 10.78 16.10 1.56
N GLU A 47 9.63 16.72 1.41
CA GLU A 47 8.73 16.46 0.30
C GLU A 47 9.34 16.92 -1.02
N ASP A 48 9.97 18.09 -1.05
CA ASP A 48 10.67 18.62 -2.22
C ASP A 48 11.83 17.72 -2.63
N GLU A 49 12.60 17.21 -1.65
CA GLU A 49 13.67 16.26 -1.92
C GLU A 49 13.14 14.95 -2.51
N ILE A 50 12.04 14.40 -1.97
CA ILE A 50 11.41 13.19 -2.51
C ILE A 50 10.91 13.43 -3.95
N ILE A 51 10.27 14.57 -4.22
CA ILE A 51 9.81 14.95 -5.56
C ILE A 51 10.99 15.02 -6.54
N ARG A 52 12.06 15.69 -6.13
CA ARG A 52 13.29 15.81 -6.94
C ARG A 52 13.89 14.43 -7.28
N ILE A 53 13.92 13.52 -6.30
CA ILE A 53 14.42 12.16 -6.52
C ILE A 53 13.50 11.37 -7.47
N ILE A 54 12.18 11.49 -7.32
CA ILE A 54 11.20 10.84 -8.22
C ILE A 54 11.45 11.31 -9.66
N GLN A 55 11.42 12.63 -9.89
CA GLN A 55 11.60 13.22 -11.22
C GLN A 55 12.93 12.82 -11.83
N PHE A 56 14.04 12.94 -11.09
CA PHE A 56 15.35 12.51 -11.54
C PHE A 56 15.39 11.04 -11.98
N ASN A 57 14.76 10.14 -11.23
CA ASN A 57 14.74 8.71 -11.58
C ASN A 57 13.88 8.42 -12.82
N ILE A 58 12.79 9.16 -13.00
CA ILE A 58 11.93 9.00 -14.19
C ILE A 58 12.59 9.63 -15.41
N ASP A 59 12.99 10.89 -15.31
CA ASP A 59 13.40 11.70 -16.44
C ASP A 59 14.84 11.39 -16.91
N GLU A 60 15.77 11.21 -15.96
CA GLU A 60 17.19 11.01 -16.27
C GLU A 60 17.61 9.53 -16.27
N CYS A 61 17.03 8.71 -15.35
CA CYS A 61 17.38 7.30 -15.26
C CYS A 61 16.43 6.39 -16.06
N GLY A 62 15.34 6.92 -16.63
CA GLY A 62 14.36 6.13 -17.39
C GLY A 62 13.61 5.09 -16.57
N ILE A 63 13.48 5.29 -15.26
CA ILE A 63 12.79 4.35 -14.37
C ILE A 63 11.27 4.57 -14.47
N SER A 64 10.53 3.50 -14.74
CA SER A 64 9.06 3.55 -14.75
C SER A 64 8.51 3.95 -13.37
N PRO A 65 7.45 4.79 -13.28
CA PRO A 65 6.78 5.11 -12.02
C PRO A 65 6.37 3.87 -11.21
N ASN A 66 5.95 2.79 -11.86
CA ASN A 66 5.59 1.52 -11.20
C ASN A 66 6.77 0.82 -10.51
N GLU A 67 7.98 1.20 -10.85
CA GLU A 67 9.23 0.65 -10.34
C GLU A 67 9.90 1.56 -9.30
N ILE A 68 9.16 2.55 -8.78
CA ILE A 68 9.60 3.44 -7.70
C ILE A 68 8.82 3.14 -6.42
N CYS A 69 9.53 3.00 -5.31
CA CYS A 69 8.93 2.78 -4.01
C CYS A 69 9.45 3.78 -2.97
N ILE A 70 8.52 4.37 -2.22
CA ILE A 70 8.81 5.26 -1.09
C ILE A 70 8.48 4.51 0.20
N LEU A 71 9.43 4.46 1.13
CA LEU A 71 9.31 3.72 2.37
C LEU A 71 9.48 4.63 3.59
N ALA A 72 8.67 4.38 4.61
CA ALA A 72 8.86 4.96 5.94
C ALA A 72 8.63 3.92 7.04
N PRO A 73 9.13 4.15 8.25
CA PRO A 73 8.92 3.23 9.36
C PRO A 73 7.46 3.08 9.75
N TRP A 74 6.67 4.16 9.70
CA TRP A 74 5.31 4.19 10.22
C TRP A 74 4.30 4.79 9.25
N TRP A 75 3.08 4.27 9.30
CA TRP A 75 1.94 4.72 8.49
C TRP A 75 1.57 6.19 8.67
N ILE A 76 1.73 6.73 9.88
CA ILE A 76 1.34 8.11 10.19
C ILE A 76 2.09 9.14 9.33
N HIS A 77 3.31 8.83 8.91
CA HIS A 77 4.11 9.71 8.06
C HIS A 77 3.75 9.60 6.58
N LEU A 78 3.01 8.58 6.18
CA LEU A 78 2.79 8.29 4.76
C LEU A 78 1.49 8.86 4.20
N SER A 79 0.41 8.95 4.99
CA SER A 79 -0.89 9.36 4.43
C SER A 79 -0.91 10.83 4.00
N GLY A 80 -0.29 11.74 4.77
CA GLY A 80 -0.10 13.14 4.38
C GLY A 80 0.79 13.27 3.14
N LEU A 81 1.96 12.62 3.19
CA LEU A 81 2.90 12.60 2.06
C LEU A 81 2.24 12.10 0.77
N THR A 82 1.47 11.00 0.83
CA THR A 82 0.80 10.45 -0.36
C THR A 82 -0.12 11.49 -1.01
N ARG A 83 -0.93 12.19 -0.22
CA ARG A 83 -1.83 13.23 -0.75
C ARG A 83 -1.09 14.40 -1.38
N ASN A 84 -0.05 14.89 -0.70
CA ASN A 84 0.75 16.00 -1.18
C ASN A 84 1.48 15.65 -2.48
N LEU A 85 2.08 14.45 -2.55
CA LEU A 85 2.72 13.99 -3.77
C LEU A 85 1.73 13.86 -4.95
N MET A 86 0.51 13.37 -4.69
CA MET A 86 -0.54 13.32 -5.72
C MET A 86 -0.96 14.70 -6.21
N ALA A 87 -1.06 15.67 -5.31
CA ALA A 87 -1.42 17.04 -5.67
C ALA A 87 -0.31 17.74 -6.49
N ARG A 88 0.95 17.48 -6.13
CA ARG A 88 2.13 18.13 -6.75
C ARG A 88 2.64 17.43 -8.00
N LEU A 89 2.34 16.14 -8.17
CA LEU A 89 2.74 15.31 -9.31
C LEU A 89 1.51 14.63 -9.94
N PRO A 90 0.52 15.39 -10.44
CA PRO A 90 -0.75 14.85 -10.95
C PRO A 90 -0.58 13.96 -12.18
N GLN A 91 0.55 14.06 -12.89
CA GLN A 91 0.89 13.24 -14.05
C GLN A 91 1.24 11.78 -13.68
N TYR A 92 1.52 11.48 -12.41
CA TYR A 92 1.86 10.13 -11.95
C TYR A 92 0.76 9.55 -11.07
N SER A 93 0.56 8.24 -11.18
CA SER A 93 -0.28 7.49 -10.25
C SER A 93 0.52 7.11 -9.01
N PHE A 94 -0.17 7.07 -7.86
CA PHE A 94 0.42 6.67 -6.59
C PHE A 94 -0.42 5.56 -5.94
N ASP A 95 0.25 4.54 -5.41
CA ASP A 95 -0.34 3.50 -4.56
C ASP A 95 0.19 3.65 -3.14
N GLY A 96 -0.59 4.28 -2.27
CA GLY A 96 -0.15 4.60 -0.92
C GLY A 96 -1.29 4.63 0.11
N PRO A 97 -0.95 4.76 1.40
CA PRO A 97 -1.93 4.84 2.47
C PRO A 97 -2.70 6.15 2.47
N GLY A 98 -3.85 6.13 3.11
CA GLY A 98 -4.72 7.30 3.24
C GLY A 98 -5.73 7.47 2.11
N MET A 99 -5.68 6.62 1.09
CA MET A 99 -6.52 6.69 -0.11
C MET A 99 -7.80 5.83 -0.01
N ALA A 100 -7.86 4.88 0.91
CA ALA A 100 -9.03 4.02 1.04
C ALA A 100 -10.15 4.73 1.80
N PRO A 101 -11.35 4.86 1.21
CA PRO A 101 -12.51 5.50 1.86
C PRO A 101 -13.12 4.65 2.98
N PHE A 102 -12.75 3.38 3.09
CA PHE A 102 -13.22 2.44 4.11
C PHE A 102 -12.07 1.67 4.75
N ALA A 103 -12.30 1.13 5.96
CA ALA A 103 -11.34 0.29 6.66
C ALA A 103 -11.23 -1.09 6.00
N ARG A 104 -10.04 -1.67 6.03
CA ARG A 104 -9.84 -3.06 5.61
C ARG A 104 -10.26 -3.98 6.77
N ASP A 105 -11.54 -4.34 6.78
CA ASP A 105 -12.12 -5.29 7.73
C ASP A 105 -12.43 -6.60 6.99
N ILE A 106 -11.49 -7.54 7.02
CA ILE A 106 -11.58 -8.79 6.27
C ILE A 106 -12.66 -9.75 6.82
N ASP A 107 -13.14 -9.52 8.02
CA ASP A 107 -14.17 -10.34 8.64
C ASP A 107 -15.57 -9.79 8.37
N ASN A 108 -15.69 -8.52 7.99
CA ASN A 108 -16.94 -7.87 7.67
C ASN A 108 -17.53 -8.37 6.33
N PHE A 109 -18.76 -8.87 6.35
CA PHE A 109 -19.46 -9.38 5.17
C PHE A 109 -19.52 -8.37 4.01
N TRP A 110 -19.85 -7.11 4.30
CA TRP A 110 -20.02 -6.06 3.28
C TRP A 110 -18.69 -5.59 2.70
N TYR A 111 -17.63 -5.61 3.50
CA TYR A 111 -16.28 -5.43 2.97
C TYR A 111 -15.89 -6.57 2.01
N LYS A 112 -16.20 -7.83 2.36
CA LYS A 112 -15.95 -8.98 1.47
C LYS A 112 -16.71 -8.84 0.16
N LEU A 113 -17.99 -8.44 0.21
CA LEU A 113 -18.80 -8.20 -0.97
C LEU A 113 -18.28 -7.02 -1.79
N SER A 114 -17.87 -5.93 -1.14
CA SER A 114 -17.27 -4.75 -1.81
C SER A 114 -16.07 -5.12 -2.67
N ARG A 115 -15.22 -6.07 -2.24
CA ARG A 115 -14.08 -6.54 -3.05
C ARG A 115 -14.51 -7.08 -4.41
N ILE A 116 -15.64 -7.77 -4.46
CA ILE A 116 -16.15 -8.37 -5.71
C ILE A 116 -16.68 -7.29 -6.63
N ILE A 117 -17.51 -6.38 -6.11
CA ILE A 117 -18.24 -5.41 -6.91
C ILE A 117 -17.44 -4.20 -7.36
N LEU A 118 -16.40 -3.85 -6.59
CA LEU A 118 -15.48 -2.77 -6.94
C LEU A 118 -14.29 -3.24 -7.79
N THR A 119 -14.24 -4.52 -8.12
CA THR A 119 -13.20 -5.11 -8.97
C THR A 119 -13.79 -5.50 -10.32
N ASP A 120 -13.12 -5.13 -11.40
CA ASP A 120 -13.59 -5.39 -12.76
C ASP A 120 -13.77 -6.90 -13.04
N ALA A 121 -14.85 -7.24 -13.76
CA ALA A 121 -15.17 -8.61 -14.13
C ALA A 121 -14.36 -9.06 -15.36
N THR A 122 -13.02 -9.10 -15.23
CA THR A 122 -12.11 -9.53 -16.29
C THR A 122 -11.71 -11.00 -16.13
N PRO A 123 -11.35 -11.71 -17.21
CA PRO A 123 -10.90 -13.11 -17.15
C PRO A 123 -9.68 -13.28 -16.22
N SER A 124 -8.74 -12.35 -16.20
CA SER A 124 -7.54 -12.39 -15.37
C SER A 124 -7.85 -12.32 -13.87
N LEU A 125 -8.98 -11.72 -13.48
CA LEU A 125 -9.40 -11.58 -12.09
C LEU A 125 -10.44 -12.62 -11.67
N TYR A 126 -10.89 -13.49 -12.58
CA TYR A 126 -11.96 -14.46 -12.33
C TYR A 126 -11.67 -15.36 -11.11
N ILE A 127 -10.47 -15.97 -11.03
CA ILE A 127 -10.12 -16.88 -9.94
C ILE A 127 -10.09 -16.13 -8.59
N ARG A 128 -9.59 -14.90 -8.57
CA ARG A 128 -9.58 -14.07 -7.37
C ARG A 128 -11.00 -13.74 -6.91
N ARG A 129 -11.85 -13.28 -7.83
CA ARG A 129 -13.25 -12.95 -7.52
C ARG A 129 -14.04 -14.19 -7.09
N LEU A 130 -13.78 -15.35 -7.71
CA LEU A 130 -14.41 -16.62 -7.33
C LEU A 130 -14.05 -17.05 -5.89
N ARG A 131 -12.81 -16.83 -5.47
CA ARG A 131 -12.39 -17.07 -4.07
C ARG A 131 -13.18 -16.18 -3.11
N TRP A 132 -13.30 -14.90 -3.41
CA TRP A 132 -14.09 -13.97 -2.59
C TRP A 132 -15.58 -14.32 -2.56
N ALA A 133 -16.13 -14.79 -3.66
CA ALA A 133 -17.53 -15.26 -3.70
C ALA A 133 -17.73 -16.55 -2.86
N ASN A 134 -16.72 -17.41 -2.74
CA ASN A 134 -16.75 -18.54 -1.81
C ASN A 134 -16.76 -18.07 -0.34
N GLU A 135 -16.05 -17.00 0.02
CA GLU A 135 -16.11 -16.43 1.36
C GLU A 135 -17.52 -15.92 1.68
N ILE A 136 -18.17 -15.22 0.74
CA ILE A 136 -19.59 -14.78 0.88
C ILE A 136 -20.53 -15.99 1.04
N LYS A 137 -20.34 -17.04 0.25
CA LYS A 137 -21.11 -18.28 0.37
C LYS A 137 -20.96 -18.87 1.78
N THR A 138 -19.73 -18.95 2.30
CA THR A 138 -19.44 -19.48 3.65
C THR A 138 -20.14 -18.66 4.71
N ASP A 139 -20.08 -17.32 4.63
CA ASP A 139 -20.76 -16.43 5.56
C ASP A 139 -22.28 -16.65 5.54
N PHE A 140 -22.90 -16.77 4.35
CA PHE A 140 -24.32 -17.08 4.23
C PHE A 140 -24.69 -18.43 4.88
N SER A 141 -23.89 -19.46 4.63
CA SER A 141 -24.12 -20.78 5.22
C SER A 141 -24.01 -20.73 6.74
N SER A 142 -23.08 -19.95 7.31
CA SER A 142 -22.86 -19.81 8.75
C SER A 142 -24.05 -19.17 9.49
N ILE A 143 -24.85 -18.37 8.79
CA ILE A 143 -26.06 -17.71 9.32
C ILE A 143 -27.36 -18.38 8.89
N GLY A 144 -27.29 -19.60 8.35
CA GLY A 144 -28.45 -20.39 7.98
C GLY A 144 -29.10 -20.01 6.64
N ILE A 145 -28.42 -19.21 5.79
CA ILE A 145 -28.87 -18.94 4.43
C ILE A 145 -28.28 -19.99 3.49
N ASP A 146 -28.91 -21.15 3.44
CA ASP A 146 -28.54 -22.24 2.52
C ASP A 146 -29.57 -22.33 1.40
N ARG A 147 -29.36 -21.60 0.31
CA ARG A 147 -30.27 -21.55 -0.85
C ARG A 147 -29.67 -22.18 -2.12
N ASN A 148 -28.81 -23.19 -1.97
CA ASN A 148 -28.06 -23.73 -3.11
C ASN A 148 -27.27 -22.65 -3.89
N LEU A 149 -26.73 -21.66 -3.16
CA LEU A 149 -25.93 -20.59 -3.73
C LEU A 149 -24.51 -21.11 -4.00
N SER A 150 -24.17 -21.24 -5.28
CA SER A 150 -22.76 -21.44 -5.67
C SER A 150 -22.02 -20.10 -5.77
N ALA A 151 -20.69 -20.13 -5.55
CA ALA A 151 -19.87 -18.95 -5.77
C ALA A 151 -19.99 -18.37 -7.18
N LYS A 152 -20.18 -19.22 -8.20
CA LYS A 152 -20.45 -18.77 -9.58
C LYS A 152 -21.76 -18.01 -9.68
N LYS A 153 -22.83 -18.48 -9.03
CA LYS A 153 -24.12 -17.79 -9.01
C LYS A 153 -24.01 -16.41 -8.34
N ILE A 154 -23.27 -16.32 -7.21
CA ILE A 154 -22.99 -15.03 -6.57
C ILE A 154 -22.28 -14.08 -7.53
N LEU A 155 -21.26 -14.53 -8.25
CA LEU A 155 -20.57 -13.69 -9.26
C LEU A 155 -21.51 -13.28 -10.41
N CYS A 156 -22.38 -14.18 -10.90
CA CYS A 156 -23.36 -13.84 -11.93
C CYS A 156 -24.29 -12.72 -11.46
N ILE A 157 -24.83 -12.83 -10.23
CA ILE A 157 -25.67 -11.79 -9.64
C ILE A 157 -24.90 -10.47 -9.49
N CYS A 158 -23.68 -10.52 -8.95
CA CYS A 158 -22.84 -9.31 -8.83
C CYS A 158 -22.56 -8.66 -10.20
N ASN A 159 -22.44 -9.42 -11.27
CA ASN A 159 -22.16 -8.89 -12.59
C ASN A 159 -23.41 -8.39 -13.34
N SER A 160 -24.61 -8.84 -12.96
CA SER A 160 -25.88 -8.40 -13.59
C SER A 160 -26.41 -7.10 -13.00
N ILE A 161 -26.02 -6.74 -11.77
CA ILE A 161 -26.49 -5.53 -11.10
C ILE A 161 -25.77 -4.31 -11.67
N LEU A 162 -26.53 -3.36 -12.19
CA LEU A 162 -26.05 -2.09 -12.69
C LEU A 162 -26.49 -0.96 -11.76
N VAL A 163 -25.53 -0.20 -11.26
CA VAL A 163 -25.77 0.99 -10.42
C VAL A 163 -25.10 2.18 -11.08
N ASN A 164 -25.89 3.24 -11.31
CA ASN A 164 -25.37 4.52 -11.82
C ASN A 164 -25.31 5.53 -10.68
N GLU A 165 -24.19 5.58 -9.98
CA GLU A 165 -23.92 6.44 -8.83
C GLU A 165 -22.48 6.91 -8.85
N GLN A 166 -22.27 8.20 -8.55
CA GLN A 166 -20.92 8.80 -8.49
C GLN A 166 -20.34 8.80 -7.06
N ASP A 167 -21.20 8.87 -6.05
CA ASP A 167 -20.76 8.70 -4.66
C ASP A 167 -20.59 7.21 -4.33
N GLY A 168 -19.42 6.86 -3.81
CA GLY A 168 -19.07 5.46 -3.56
C GLY A 168 -19.88 4.79 -2.46
N LEU A 169 -20.28 5.53 -1.41
CA LEU A 169 -21.13 4.96 -0.36
C LEU A 169 -22.55 4.74 -0.86
N GLU A 170 -23.11 5.69 -1.60
CA GLU A 170 -24.44 5.53 -2.20
C GLU A 170 -24.45 4.43 -3.27
N TYR A 171 -23.36 4.30 -4.05
CA TYR A 171 -23.16 3.18 -4.95
C TYR A 171 -23.23 1.83 -4.21
N LEU A 172 -22.48 1.70 -3.11
CA LEU A 172 -22.46 0.46 -2.31
C LEU A 172 -23.80 0.18 -1.66
N LYS A 173 -24.49 1.19 -1.10
CA LYS A 173 -25.83 1.02 -0.51
C LYS A 173 -26.82 0.47 -1.52
N LYS A 174 -26.92 1.11 -2.70
CA LYS A 174 -27.82 0.68 -3.77
C LYS A 174 -27.47 -0.72 -4.26
N PHE A 175 -26.18 -1.00 -4.45
CA PHE A 175 -25.74 -2.33 -4.87
C PHE A 175 -26.09 -3.40 -3.84
N PHE A 176 -25.82 -3.18 -2.57
CA PHE A 176 -26.11 -4.14 -1.50
C PHE A 176 -27.62 -4.42 -1.40
N PHE A 177 -28.44 -3.38 -1.50
CA PHE A 177 -29.88 -3.53 -1.52
C PHE A 177 -30.34 -4.41 -2.70
N LEU A 178 -29.87 -4.12 -3.92
CA LEU A 178 -30.23 -4.89 -5.12
C LEU A 178 -29.72 -6.33 -5.03
N PHE A 179 -28.52 -6.55 -4.48
CA PHE A 179 -27.95 -7.87 -4.29
C PHE A 179 -28.81 -8.74 -3.34
N LEU A 180 -29.22 -8.17 -2.20
CA LEU A 180 -30.12 -8.86 -1.27
C LEU A 180 -31.50 -9.10 -1.88
N HIS A 181 -32.02 -8.14 -2.64
CA HIS A 181 -33.30 -8.26 -3.34
C HIS A 181 -33.28 -9.41 -4.36
N GLU A 182 -32.24 -9.53 -5.18
CA GLU A 182 -32.06 -10.65 -6.13
C GLU A 182 -32.00 -12.02 -5.43
N LEU A 183 -31.52 -12.02 -4.20
CA LEU A 183 -31.49 -13.22 -3.36
C LEU A 183 -32.76 -13.41 -2.53
N ASN A 184 -33.70 -12.45 -2.58
CA ASN A 184 -34.90 -12.41 -1.75
C ASN A 184 -34.55 -12.56 -0.25
N ILE A 185 -33.53 -11.82 0.23
CA ILE A 185 -33.05 -11.80 1.61
C ILE A 185 -33.45 -10.46 2.23
N ASP A 186 -34.17 -10.53 3.36
CA ASP A 186 -34.40 -9.37 4.21
C ASP A 186 -33.28 -9.28 5.26
N ILE A 187 -32.52 -8.20 5.23
CA ILE A 187 -31.37 -7.97 6.13
C ILE A 187 -31.78 -8.00 7.61
N HIS A 188 -32.99 -7.52 7.93
CA HIS A 188 -33.48 -7.41 9.31
C HIS A 188 -33.76 -8.77 9.94
N GLN A 189 -33.87 -9.85 9.15
CA GLN A 189 -34.01 -11.21 9.65
C GLN A 189 -32.68 -11.82 10.10
N TYR A 190 -31.55 -11.16 9.80
CA TYR A 190 -30.20 -11.67 10.05
C TYR A 190 -29.35 -10.64 10.79
N ASN A 191 -29.35 -10.69 12.11
CA ASN A 191 -28.61 -9.76 12.97
C ASN A 191 -27.12 -9.62 12.57
N TYR A 192 -26.48 -10.71 12.13
CA TYR A 192 -25.10 -10.70 11.62
C TYR A 192 -24.92 -9.76 10.44
N LEU A 193 -25.80 -9.82 9.44
CA LEU A 193 -25.72 -8.94 8.27
C LEU A 193 -25.98 -7.49 8.63
N GLU A 194 -26.96 -7.23 9.49
CA GLU A 194 -27.32 -5.87 9.91
C GLU A 194 -26.22 -5.22 10.75
N MET A 195 -25.64 -5.95 11.72
CA MET A 195 -24.51 -5.46 12.50
C MET A 195 -23.30 -5.13 11.64
N HIS A 196 -22.94 -6.02 10.71
CA HIS A 196 -21.83 -5.80 9.79
C HIS A 196 -22.10 -4.63 8.84
N TYR A 197 -23.35 -4.41 8.41
CA TYR A 197 -23.77 -3.30 7.58
C TYR A 197 -23.53 -1.97 8.29
N ASN A 198 -24.07 -1.85 9.49
CA ASN A 198 -23.95 -0.65 10.31
C ASN A 198 -22.47 -0.33 10.59
N ALA A 199 -21.69 -1.32 11.04
CA ALA A 199 -20.26 -1.16 11.32
C ALA A 199 -19.47 -0.71 10.07
N PHE A 200 -19.74 -1.29 8.89
CA PHE A 200 -19.09 -0.93 7.64
C PHE A 200 -19.38 0.53 7.25
N PHE A 201 -20.66 0.95 7.25
CA PHE A 201 -21.03 2.30 6.83
C PHE A 201 -20.63 3.35 7.85
N GLU A 202 -20.82 3.13 9.14
CA GLU A 202 -20.40 4.07 10.19
C GLU A 202 -18.88 4.32 10.16
N SER A 203 -18.09 3.27 10.06
CA SER A 203 -16.63 3.38 9.99
C SER A 203 -16.18 4.09 8.72
N SER A 204 -16.84 3.82 7.59
CA SER A 204 -16.55 4.44 6.30
C SER A 204 -16.90 5.94 6.29
N ILE A 205 -18.07 6.32 6.82
CA ILE A 205 -18.48 7.72 6.93
C ILE A 205 -17.47 8.50 7.78
N LYS A 206 -17.16 8.03 9.00
CA LYS A 206 -16.18 8.67 9.88
C LYS A 206 -14.82 8.82 9.20
N ARG A 207 -14.41 7.82 8.42
CA ARG A 207 -13.14 7.85 7.69
C ARG A 207 -13.15 8.87 6.55
N ILE A 208 -14.21 8.91 5.75
CA ILE A 208 -14.38 9.88 4.66
C ILE A 208 -14.40 11.32 5.21
N GLU A 209 -15.15 11.57 6.29
CA GLU A 209 -15.19 12.88 6.93
C GLU A 209 -13.81 13.34 7.40
N ARG A 210 -13.06 12.44 8.04
CA ARG A 210 -11.68 12.73 8.45
C ARG A 210 -10.79 13.05 7.25
N LEU A 211 -10.83 12.23 6.21
CA LEU A 211 -9.99 12.41 5.01
C LEU A 211 -10.37 13.68 4.24
N ARG A 212 -11.66 14.08 4.23
CA ARG A 212 -12.09 15.37 3.67
C ARG A 212 -11.51 16.55 4.45
N LYS A 213 -11.54 16.51 5.79
CA LYS A 213 -10.90 17.52 6.64
C LYS A 213 -9.39 17.62 6.42
N GLU A 214 -8.76 16.52 6.02
CA GLU A 214 -7.36 16.43 5.68
C GLU A 214 -7.05 16.80 4.20
N GLY A 215 -8.04 17.34 3.45
CA GLY A 215 -7.88 17.86 2.09
C GLY A 215 -8.12 16.84 0.95
N SER A 216 -8.72 15.68 1.23
CA SER A 216 -9.04 14.69 0.18
C SER A 216 -10.43 14.94 -0.40
N GLU A 217 -10.57 15.87 -1.35
CA GLU A 217 -11.86 16.26 -1.92
C GLU A 217 -12.59 15.12 -2.64
N PHE A 218 -11.88 14.29 -3.39
CA PHE A 218 -12.47 13.20 -4.20
C PHE A 218 -12.60 11.87 -3.47
N ILE A 219 -12.41 11.84 -2.14
CA ILE A 219 -12.40 10.60 -1.37
C ILE A 219 -13.71 9.81 -1.44
N SER A 220 -14.85 10.47 -1.61
CA SER A 220 -16.16 9.82 -1.75
C SER A 220 -16.51 9.39 -3.16
N HIS A 221 -15.74 9.75 -4.18
CA HIS A 221 -16.03 9.37 -5.56
C HIS A 221 -15.84 7.87 -5.78
N ILE A 222 -16.75 7.24 -6.53
CA ILE A 222 -16.73 5.79 -6.79
C ILE A 222 -15.40 5.26 -7.34
N ASP A 223 -14.71 6.05 -8.15
CA ASP A 223 -13.41 5.64 -8.68
C ASP A 223 -12.33 5.52 -7.60
N THR A 224 -12.42 6.32 -6.52
CA THR A 224 -11.53 6.17 -5.36
C THR A 224 -11.80 4.84 -4.63
N PHE A 225 -13.07 4.42 -4.55
CA PHE A 225 -13.44 3.11 -3.99
C PHE A 225 -12.91 1.96 -4.84
N ARG A 226 -13.05 2.05 -6.17
CA ARG A 226 -12.54 1.05 -7.12
C ARG A 226 -11.02 0.93 -7.06
N LYS A 227 -10.29 2.04 -6.91
CA LYS A 227 -8.82 2.05 -6.80
C LYS A 227 -8.29 1.19 -5.66
N VAL A 228 -9.06 1.00 -4.57
CA VAL A 228 -8.65 0.18 -3.41
C VAL A 228 -8.36 -1.28 -3.79
N PHE A 229 -9.06 -1.80 -4.81
CA PHE A 229 -8.97 -3.22 -5.22
C PHE A 229 -8.32 -3.42 -6.59
N ARG A 230 -8.02 -2.34 -7.30
CA ARG A 230 -7.27 -2.42 -8.56
C ARG A 230 -5.86 -2.95 -8.31
N GLN A 231 -5.26 -3.46 -9.36
CA GLN A 231 -3.84 -3.80 -9.34
C GLN A 231 -3.05 -2.52 -9.02
N LYS A 232 -2.02 -2.68 -8.19
CA LYS A 232 -1.15 -1.56 -7.81
C LYS A 232 -0.53 -0.95 -9.05
N GLU A 233 -0.75 0.33 -9.26
CA GLU A 233 -0.22 1.08 -10.40
C GLU A 233 0.40 2.38 -9.90
N GLY A 234 1.54 2.73 -10.48
CA GLY A 234 2.26 3.94 -10.15
C GLY A 234 3.28 3.77 -9.01
N ILE A 235 3.70 4.90 -8.47
CA ILE A 235 4.71 4.96 -7.40
C ILE A 235 4.13 4.35 -6.12
N THR A 236 4.78 3.32 -5.61
CA THR A 236 4.35 2.65 -4.38
C THR A 236 4.81 3.44 -3.15
N ILE A 237 3.90 3.73 -2.23
CA ILE A 237 4.20 4.34 -0.92
C ILE A 237 3.76 3.38 0.17
N SER A 238 4.70 2.94 1.02
CA SER A 238 4.42 1.89 1.99
C SER A 238 5.31 1.97 3.22
N THR A 239 5.00 1.17 4.23
CA THR A 239 5.93 0.95 5.34
C THR A 239 6.99 -0.08 4.97
N ASN A 240 8.11 -0.09 5.72
CA ASN A 240 9.19 -1.06 5.56
C ASN A 240 8.68 -2.52 5.58
N HIS A 241 7.64 -2.80 6.38
CA HIS A 241 7.03 -4.12 6.49
C HIS A 241 6.00 -4.40 5.37
N GLY A 242 5.36 -3.37 4.84
CA GLY A 242 4.30 -3.49 3.83
C GLY A 242 4.78 -3.97 2.46
N VAL A 243 6.09 -3.86 2.19
CA VAL A 243 6.72 -4.28 0.91
C VAL A 243 7.44 -5.62 0.99
N LYS A 244 7.13 -6.45 1.99
CA LYS A 244 7.76 -7.77 2.13
C LYS A 244 7.56 -8.60 0.85
N GLY A 245 8.67 -8.99 0.21
CA GLY A 245 8.65 -9.77 -1.04
C GLY A 245 8.57 -8.96 -2.33
N ALA A 246 8.26 -7.67 -2.29
CA ALA A 246 8.30 -6.79 -3.46
C ALA A 246 9.71 -6.23 -3.69
N GLU A 247 10.04 -5.92 -4.94
CA GLU A 247 11.32 -5.31 -5.34
C GLU A 247 11.03 -4.21 -6.38
N PHE A 248 11.83 -3.15 -6.36
CA PHE A 248 11.65 -1.97 -7.19
C PHE A 248 12.99 -1.53 -7.78
N ASP A 249 12.98 -0.88 -8.93
CA ASP A 249 14.21 -0.32 -9.51
C ASP A 249 14.76 0.81 -8.64
N THR A 250 13.88 1.64 -8.10
CA THR A 250 14.26 2.73 -7.18
C THR A 250 13.54 2.60 -5.84
N VAL A 251 14.28 2.69 -4.75
CA VAL A 251 13.75 2.77 -3.39
C VAL A 251 14.19 4.08 -2.74
N ILE A 252 13.23 4.81 -2.19
CA ILE A 252 13.43 6.04 -1.42
C ILE A 252 12.94 5.76 0.01
N ALA A 253 13.83 5.69 0.98
CA ALA A 253 13.46 5.45 2.38
C ALA A 253 13.77 6.67 3.23
N PHE A 254 12.80 7.15 4.01
CA PHE A 254 12.94 8.27 4.91
C PHE A 254 12.51 7.94 6.34
N GLY A 255 12.69 8.85 7.28
CA GLY A 255 12.45 8.59 8.69
C GLY A 255 13.46 7.62 9.30
N LEU A 256 14.69 7.57 8.74
CA LEU A 256 15.76 6.70 9.22
C LEU A 256 16.46 7.33 10.42
N LEU A 257 15.71 7.44 11.51
CA LEU A 257 16.08 8.11 12.74
C LEU A 257 16.09 7.13 13.92
N GLU A 258 16.89 7.43 14.95
CA GLU A 258 16.86 6.69 16.21
C GLU A 258 15.44 6.68 16.79
N ASP A 259 15.05 5.58 17.43
CA ASP A 259 13.71 5.29 17.95
C ASP A 259 12.62 5.08 16.89
N TYR A 260 12.90 5.35 15.62
CA TYR A 260 12.07 4.97 14.47
C TYR A 260 12.64 3.73 13.77
N VAL A 261 13.96 3.71 13.55
CA VAL A 261 14.72 2.58 13.00
C VAL A 261 15.97 2.36 13.84
N PRO A 262 15.94 1.42 14.78
CA PRO A 262 14.84 0.55 15.19
C PRO A 262 13.79 1.27 16.03
N HIS A 263 12.67 0.57 16.32
CA HIS A 263 11.67 1.08 17.23
C HIS A 263 12.23 1.28 18.64
N PHE A 264 11.74 2.30 19.36
CA PHE A 264 12.26 2.66 20.68
C PHE A 264 12.20 1.52 21.71
N SER A 265 11.23 0.61 21.57
CA SER A 265 11.05 -0.55 22.46
C SER A 265 11.93 -1.76 22.13
N ASP A 266 12.70 -1.70 21.03
CA ASP A 266 13.55 -2.82 20.63
C ASP A 266 14.70 -3.03 21.61
N PRO A 267 14.87 -4.24 22.17
CA PRO A 267 15.93 -4.52 23.13
C PRO A 267 17.32 -4.57 22.46
N ASN A 268 17.39 -4.98 21.20
CA ASN A 268 18.63 -5.16 20.43
C ASN A 268 18.72 -4.11 19.30
N LYS A 269 18.82 -2.83 19.68
CA LYS A 269 18.71 -1.70 18.74
C LYS A 269 19.62 -1.82 17.52
N VAL A 270 20.91 -2.15 17.70
CA VAL A 270 21.87 -2.20 16.58
C VAL A 270 21.52 -3.34 15.60
N GLU A 271 21.19 -4.53 16.11
CA GLU A 271 20.88 -5.68 15.27
C GLU A 271 19.57 -5.49 14.54
N ASN A 272 18.54 -4.97 15.21
CA ASN A 272 17.25 -4.71 14.60
C ASN A 272 17.33 -3.56 13.57
N ALA A 273 18.12 -2.52 13.82
CA ALA A 273 18.40 -1.50 12.80
C ALA A 273 19.04 -2.11 11.55
N LYS A 274 20.05 -2.98 11.73
CA LYS A 274 20.66 -3.71 10.60
C LYS A 274 19.64 -4.52 9.81
N ARG A 275 18.79 -5.28 10.48
CA ARG A 275 17.74 -6.09 9.83
C ARG A 275 16.77 -5.22 9.01
N ILE A 276 16.33 -4.08 9.56
CA ILE A 276 15.43 -3.18 8.86
C ILE A 276 16.13 -2.54 7.66
N LEU A 277 17.35 -2.04 7.82
CA LEU A 277 18.13 -1.46 6.73
C LEU A 277 18.46 -2.49 5.65
N TYR A 278 18.73 -3.75 6.02
CA TYR A 278 18.86 -4.85 5.08
C TYR A 278 17.58 -5.04 4.25
N VAL A 279 16.41 -5.07 4.92
CA VAL A 279 15.12 -5.21 4.24
C VAL A 279 14.90 -4.05 3.28
N ILE A 280 15.10 -2.81 3.71
CA ILE A 280 14.94 -1.61 2.87
C ILE A 280 15.87 -1.69 1.65
N ALA A 281 17.16 -1.87 1.87
CA ALA A 281 18.15 -1.87 0.79
C ALA A 281 17.97 -3.05 -0.18
N SER A 282 17.54 -4.22 0.32
CA SER A 282 17.26 -5.38 -0.52
C SER A 282 15.99 -5.25 -1.37
N ARG A 283 15.17 -4.21 -1.18
CA ARG A 283 14.03 -3.90 -2.06
C ARG A 283 14.47 -3.17 -3.33
N ALA A 284 15.64 -2.52 -3.31
CA ALA A 284 16.18 -1.84 -4.48
C ALA A 284 16.88 -2.80 -5.46
N ARG A 285 16.63 -2.61 -6.76
CA ARG A 285 17.37 -3.30 -7.82
C ARG A 285 18.45 -2.42 -8.42
N LYS A 286 18.17 -1.11 -8.60
CA LYS A 286 19.05 -0.16 -9.27
C LYS A 286 19.47 1.01 -8.39
N ASN A 287 18.52 1.81 -7.88
CA ASN A 287 18.81 3.04 -7.14
C ASN A 287 18.24 3.00 -5.72
N LEU A 288 19.01 3.53 -4.76
CA LEU A 288 18.66 3.55 -3.34
C LEU A 288 18.95 4.93 -2.75
N TYR A 289 17.92 5.54 -2.17
CA TYR A 289 18.02 6.81 -1.46
C TYR A 289 17.58 6.61 -0.03
N LEU A 290 18.43 6.98 0.92
CA LEU A 290 18.20 6.88 2.34
C LEU A 290 18.21 8.28 2.93
N ILE A 291 17.18 8.63 3.72
CA ILE A 291 17.02 9.97 4.27
C ILE A 291 16.78 9.89 5.77
N SER A 292 17.61 10.64 6.51
CA SER A 292 17.43 10.91 7.93
C SER A 292 17.16 12.41 8.08
N GLU A 293 15.91 12.81 7.95
CA GLU A 293 15.53 14.22 7.97
C GLU A 293 15.79 14.87 9.32
N GLN A 294 16.18 16.15 9.29
CA GLN A 294 16.40 16.97 10.48
C GLN A 294 15.07 17.49 11.08
N ASP A 295 15.17 18.17 12.22
CA ASP A 295 14.07 18.89 12.87
C ASP A 295 12.93 18.03 13.46
N ARG A 296 13.15 16.71 13.59
CA ARG A 296 12.24 15.82 14.33
C ARG A 296 12.64 15.61 15.80
N GLY A 297 13.67 16.33 16.30
CA GLY A 297 14.19 16.12 17.66
C GLY A 297 14.86 14.77 17.87
N LYS A 298 15.30 14.12 16.78
CA LYS A 298 15.96 12.81 16.80
C LYS A 298 17.21 12.83 15.93
N ILE A 299 18.18 12.00 16.31
CA ILE A 299 19.41 11.83 15.53
C ILE A 299 19.26 10.74 14.48
N PRO A 300 20.04 10.77 13.40
CA PRO A 300 20.08 9.70 12.42
C PRO A 300 20.35 8.32 13.03
N THR A 301 19.79 7.29 12.47
CA THR A 301 20.08 5.89 12.84
C THR A 301 21.58 5.66 12.87
N ILE A 302 22.12 5.22 14.01
CA ILE A 302 23.56 5.20 14.33
C ILE A 302 24.40 4.48 13.27
N ILE A 303 23.88 3.42 12.67
CA ILE A 303 24.54 2.62 11.66
C ILE A 303 24.78 3.42 10.37
N LEU A 304 23.92 4.39 10.04
CA LEU A 304 24.02 5.22 8.84
C LEU A 304 25.06 6.34 9.01
N ASN A 305 25.33 6.79 10.24
CA ASN A 305 26.33 7.82 10.50
C ASN A 305 27.76 7.39 10.13
N ASN A 306 28.02 6.10 10.09
CA ASN A 306 29.35 5.55 9.79
C ASN A 306 29.59 5.33 8.28
N TYR A 307 28.63 5.72 7.41
CA TYR A 307 28.69 5.41 5.99
C TYR A 307 29.34 6.52 5.14
N LYS A 308 30.23 6.07 4.23
CA LYS A 308 30.97 6.94 3.28
C LYS A 308 30.15 7.38 2.04
N TYR A 309 28.91 6.96 1.88
CA TYR A 309 28.05 7.35 0.75
C TYR A 309 27.33 8.66 1.07
N LYS A 310 28.10 9.75 1.20
CA LYS A 310 27.56 11.10 1.34
C LYS A 310 27.35 11.70 -0.04
N TYR A 311 26.35 12.56 -0.15
CA TYR A 311 26.21 13.49 -1.28
C TYR A 311 27.45 14.30 -1.49
#